data_f1e4387330d9b30ec344da0b50c7a4b7
#
_entry.id   f1e4387330d9b30ec344da0b50c7a4b7
#
_cell.length_a   1.000
_cell.length_b   1.000
_cell.length_c   1.000
_cell.angle_alpha   90.00
_cell.angle_beta   90.00
_cell.angle_gamma   90.00
#
_symmetry.space_group_name_H-M   'P 1'
#
loop_
_entity.id
_entity.type
_entity.pdbx_description
1 polymer ?
#
loop_
_entity_poly.entity_id
_entity_poly.type
_entity_poly.pdbx_seq_one_letter_code
_entity_poly.pdbx_strand_id
1 'polypeptide(L)'
;MMDFQEYVIENDYLKVTITSWGAQVKSVVRKIDGVEHIWQADSAVWGYHAPILFPHAGRVVDGLIEAKGEVYQAKPHGFARLMEHTLVRQTENSVVLELRSSEETLRMFPYEFRLISTFTLEGDT
;
A
#
# COMPACT_ATOMS: atom_id res chain seq x y z
N MET A 1 18.38 -8.00 3.23
CA MET A 1 16.92 -8.15 3.41
C MET A 1 16.39 -6.90 4.12
N MET A 2 15.36 -6.30 3.59
CA MET A 2 14.76 -5.13 4.21
C MET A 2 13.67 -5.56 5.19
N ASP A 3 13.77 -5.07 6.43
CA ASP A 3 12.78 -5.34 7.46
C ASP A 3 11.74 -4.23 7.46
N PHE A 4 10.58 -4.51 6.89
CA PHE A 4 9.47 -3.57 6.89
C PHE A 4 8.70 -3.67 8.20
N GLN A 5 8.09 -2.57 8.61
CA GLN A 5 7.27 -2.55 9.80
C GLN A 5 5.90 -3.16 9.50
N GLU A 6 5.35 -3.84 10.48
CA GLU A 6 3.98 -4.32 10.44
C GLU A 6 3.19 -3.65 11.55
N TYR A 7 1.98 -3.22 11.25
CA TYR A 7 1.08 -2.58 12.18
C TYR A 7 -0.18 -3.41 12.32
N VAL A 8 -0.57 -3.70 13.55
CA VAL A 8 -1.76 -4.49 13.85
C VAL A 8 -2.80 -3.61 14.49
N ILE A 9 -4.02 -3.63 13.95
CA ILE A 9 -5.20 -3.07 14.57
C ILE A 9 -6.20 -4.20 14.77
N GLU A 10 -6.90 -4.21 15.90
CA GLU A 10 -7.84 -5.29 16.19
C GLU A 10 -8.94 -4.85 17.13
N ASN A 11 -10.07 -5.53 17.03
CA ASN A 11 -11.21 -5.42 17.93
C ASN A 11 -11.75 -6.82 18.22
N ASP A 12 -12.97 -6.92 18.74
CA ASP A 12 -13.56 -8.24 19.08
C ASP A 12 -13.84 -9.10 17.84
N TYR A 13 -13.91 -8.53 16.65
CA TYR A 13 -14.32 -9.21 15.42
C TYR A 13 -13.16 -9.53 14.49
N LEU A 14 -12.23 -8.59 14.32
CA LEU A 14 -11.19 -8.66 13.30
C LEU A 14 -9.81 -8.35 13.86
N LYS A 15 -8.81 -9.03 13.31
CA LYS A 15 -7.40 -8.67 13.48
C LYS A 15 -6.83 -8.36 12.10
N VAL A 16 -6.36 -7.12 11.92
CA VAL A 16 -5.85 -6.63 10.63
C VAL A 16 -4.38 -6.27 10.76
N THR A 17 -3.57 -6.76 9.82
CA THR A 17 -2.15 -6.46 9.74
C THR A 17 -1.87 -5.67 8.46
N ILE A 18 -1.21 -4.53 8.60
CA ILE A 18 -0.80 -3.67 7.49
C ILE A 18 0.72 -3.58 7.48
N THR A 19 1.36 -3.79 6.33
CA THR A 19 2.79 -3.63 6.19
C THR A 19 3.14 -2.21 5.72
N SER A 20 4.25 -1.65 6.20
CA SER A 20 4.76 -0.38 5.72
C SER A 20 5.19 -0.43 4.25
N TRP A 21 5.53 -1.61 3.75
CA TRP A 21 5.84 -1.83 2.34
C TRP A 21 4.58 -1.70 1.48
N GLY A 22 4.49 -0.59 0.75
CA GLY A 22 3.34 -0.30 -0.10
C GLY A 22 2.06 0.06 0.66
N ALA A 23 2.10 0.26 1.98
CA ALA A 23 0.93 0.47 2.85
C ALA A 23 -0.15 -0.60 2.58
N GLN A 24 0.28 -1.85 2.52
CA GLN A 24 -0.53 -2.95 2.02
C GLN A 24 -1.22 -3.68 3.18
N VAL A 25 -2.54 -3.88 3.07
CA VAL A 25 -3.25 -4.78 3.98
C VAL A 25 -2.79 -6.19 3.67
N LYS A 26 -2.17 -6.82 4.65
CA LYS A 26 -1.51 -8.11 4.50
C LYS A 26 -2.36 -9.25 5.04
N SER A 27 -3.18 -8.98 6.05
CA SER A 27 -3.99 -9.98 6.72
C SER A 27 -5.24 -9.35 7.29
N VAL A 28 -6.37 -10.02 7.12
CA VAL A 28 -7.64 -9.72 7.79
C VAL A 28 -8.18 -11.05 8.30
N VAL A 29 -8.03 -11.29 9.60
CA VAL A 29 -8.49 -12.53 10.23
C VAL A 29 -9.79 -12.28 10.99
N ARG A 30 -10.81 -13.05 10.66
CA ARG A 30 -12.06 -13.05 11.42
C ARG A 30 -11.86 -13.87 12.70
N LYS A 31 -12.07 -13.26 13.85
CA LYS A 31 -11.72 -13.88 15.14
C LYS A 31 -12.59 -15.07 15.52
N ILE A 32 -13.87 -15.06 15.15
CA ILE A 32 -14.80 -16.13 15.56
C ILE A 32 -14.41 -17.51 15.00
N ASP A 33 -13.77 -17.56 13.85
CA ASP A 33 -13.39 -18.83 13.20
C ASP A 33 -11.92 -18.88 12.73
N GLY A 34 -11.17 -17.79 12.92
CA GLY A 34 -9.76 -17.72 12.52
C GLY A 34 -9.53 -17.68 11.01
N VAL A 35 -10.56 -17.41 10.22
CA VAL A 35 -10.44 -17.41 8.75
C VAL A 35 -9.73 -16.17 8.26
N GLU A 36 -8.69 -16.39 7.43
CA GLU A 36 -7.95 -15.33 6.75
C GLU A 36 -8.70 -14.90 5.48
N HIS A 37 -8.94 -13.60 5.34
CA HIS A 37 -9.68 -13.04 4.20
C HIS A 37 -8.82 -12.40 3.12
N ILE A 38 -7.49 -12.34 3.32
CA ILE A 38 -6.57 -11.77 2.34
C ILE A 38 -5.73 -12.89 1.70
N TRP A 39 -5.56 -12.81 0.40
CA TRP A 39 -4.65 -13.67 -0.35
C TRP A 39 -3.22 -13.58 0.26
N GLN A 40 -2.60 -14.72 0.54
CA GLN A 40 -1.34 -14.76 1.28
C GLN A 40 -0.09 -14.74 0.41
N ALA A 41 -0.19 -14.13 -0.77
CA ALA A 41 0.95 -13.75 -1.60
C ALA A 41 1.86 -14.93 -2.02
N ASP A 42 1.27 -16.07 -2.38
CA ASP A 42 2.01 -17.19 -2.94
C ASP A 42 2.71 -16.74 -4.23
N SER A 43 4.04 -16.65 -4.19
CA SER A 43 4.84 -16.14 -5.30
C SER A 43 4.74 -17.01 -6.56
N ALA A 44 4.30 -18.27 -6.44
CA ALA A 44 4.05 -19.12 -7.59
C ALA A 44 2.82 -18.67 -8.40
N VAL A 45 1.95 -17.85 -7.80
CA VAL A 45 0.75 -17.31 -8.42
C VAL A 45 0.82 -15.80 -8.51
N TRP A 46 0.85 -15.10 -7.36
CA TRP A 46 0.93 -13.65 -7.31
C TRP A 46 1.44 -13.18 -5.94
N GLY A 47 2.60 -12.52 -5.94
CA GLY A 47 3.37 -12.22 -4.73
C GLY A 47 2.95 -11.00 -3.94
N TYR A 48 1.74 -10.46 -4.16
CA TYR A 48 1.22 -9.31 -3.43
C TYR A 48 -0.04 -9.68 -2.66
N HIS A 49 -0.40 -8.86 -1.66
CA HIS A 49 -1.65 -9.01 -0.90
C HIS A 49 -2.72 -8.05 -1.42
N ALA A 50 -2.71 -6.81 -0.95
CA ALA A 50 -3.65 -5.77 -1.34
C ALA A 50 -2.90 -4.45 -1.59
N PRO A 51 -2.12 -4.35 -2.66
CA PRO A 51 -1.27 -3.18 -2.91
C PRO A 51 -2.08 -1.93 -3.26
N ILE A 52 -1.51 -0.77 -2.91
CA ILE A 52 -2.06 0.53 -3.30
C ILE A 52 -1.50 0.90 -4.66
N LEU A 53 -2.38 1.26 -5.58
CA LEU A 53 -2.03 1.61 -6.96
C LEU A 53 -1.97 3.12 -7.10
N PHE A 54 -0.76 3.68 -7.22
CA PHE A 54 -0.54 5.12 -7.33
C PHE A 54 0.80 5.37 -8.04
N PRO A 55 0.91 6.38 -8.94
CA PRO A 55 -0.12 7.37 -9.29
C PRO A 55 -1.16 6.90 -10.30
N HIS A 56 -1.09 5.68 -10.79
CA HIS A 56 -2.07 5.13 -11.72
C HIS A 56 -2.28 3.64 -11.48
N ALA A 57 -3.37 3.13 -12.04
CA ALA A 57 -3.69 1.70 -12.02
C ALA A 57 -3.49 1.10 -13.41
N GLY A 58 -2.98 -0.13 -13.45
CA GLY A 58 -2.77 -0.85 -14.71
C GLY A 58 -1.52 -0.41 -15.46
N ARG A 59 -1.44 -0.79 -16.72
CA ARG A 59 -0.35 -0.43 -17.61
C ARG A 59 -0.74 0.77 -18.45
N VAL A 60 0.24 1.64 -18.71
CA VAL A 60 0.09 2.75 -19.65
C VAL A 60 0.68 2.37 -20.99
N VAL A 61 0.25 3.05 -22.06
CA VAL A 61 0.70 2.78 -23.42
C VAL A 61 2.22 2.96 -23.50
N ASP A 62 2.90 1.95 -24.03
CA ASP A 62 4.36 1.90 -24.19
C ASP A 62 5.15 2.03 -22.87
N GLY A 63 4.46 1.96 -21.71
CA GLY A 63 5.12 2.17 -20.42
C GLY A 63 5.62 3.60 -20.20
N LEU A 64 5.01 4.58 -20.87
CA LEU A 64 5.44 5.97 -20.84
C LEU A 64 4.29 6.90 -20.51
N ILE A 65 4.58 7.93 -19.72
CA ILE A 65 3.65 9.04 -19.47
C ILE A 65 4.31 10.34 -19.90
N GLU A 66 3.51 11.27 -20.41
CA GLU A 66 3.96 12.60 -20.75
C GLU A 66 3.41 13.60 -19.74
N ALA A 67 4.30 14.39 -19.14
CA ALA A 67 3.95 15.38 -18.15
C ALA A 67 4.93 16.53 -18.19
N LYS A 68 4.44 17.77 -18.05
CA LYS A 68 5.27 18.99 -18.06
C LYS A 68 6.20 19.09 -19.28
N GLY A 69 5.75 18.57 -20.43
CA GLY A 69 6.53 18.62 -21.67
C GLY A 69 7.64 17.59 -21.77
N GLU A 70 7.73 16.65 -20.84
CA GLU A 70 8.74 15.60 -20.82
C GLU A 70 8.09 14.22 -20.73
N VAL A 71 8.85 13.18 -21.08
CA VAL A 71 8.40 11.79 -21.06
C VAL A 71 9.05 11.06 -19.90
N TYR A 72 8.24 10.30 -19.15
CA TYR A 72 8.67 9.53 -17.98
C TYR A 72 8.32 8.08 -18.16
N GLN A 73 9.17 7.19 -17.63
CA GLN A 73 8.87 5.76 -17.58
C GLN A 73 7.87 5.49 -16.44
N ALA A 74 6.82 4.73 -16.75
CA ALA A 74 5.78 4.39 -15.81
C ALA A 74 5.68 2.87 -15.64
N LYS A 75 5.92 2.38 -14.43
CA LYS A 75 5.76 0.97 -14.10
C LYS A 75 4.27 0.61 -14.02
N PRO A 76 3.89 -0.64 -14.32
CA PRO A 76 2.51 -1.07 -14.11
C PRO A 76 2.06 -0.78 -12.68
N HIS A 77 0.89 -0.18 -12.51
CA HIS A 77 0.30 0.24 -11.23
C HIS A 77 1.09 1.32 -10.47
N GLY A 78 2.04 1.99 -11.12
CA GLY A 78 2.84 3.04 -10.49
C GLY A 78 3.90 2.51 -9.53
N PHE A 79 4.26 3.31 -8.54
CA PHE A 79 5.40 3.03 -7.67
C PHE A 79 5.06 2.91 -6.17
N ALA A 80 3.89 3.39 -5.71
CA ALA A 80 3.59 3.42 -4.28
C ALA A 80 3.63 2.03 -3.64
N ARG A 81 3.24 0.99 -4.36
CA ARG A 81 3.27 -0.41 -3.90
C ARG A 81 4.69 -0.97 -3.71
N LEU A 82 5.70 -0.29 -4.25
CA LEU A 82 7.10 -0.70 -4.24
C LEU A 82 7.95 0.16 -3.31
N MET A 83 7.32 0.95 -2.44
CA MET A 83 8.01 1.86 -1.52
C MET A 83 7.54 1.66 -0.09
N GLU A 84 8.42 1.94 0.86
CA GLU A 84 8.05 1.96 2.26
C GLU A 84 7.31 3.25 2.58
N HIS A 85 6.13 3.12 3.22
CA HIS A 85 5.34 4.23 3.71
C HIS A 85 5.65 4.48 5.19
N THR A 86 5.49 5.71 5.63
CA THR A 86 5.84 6.14 6.98
C THR A 86 4.61 6.21 7.86
N LEU A 87 4.72 5.71 9.09
CA LEU A 87 3.65 5.81 10.07
C LEU A 87 3.44 7.26 10.49
N VAL A 88 2.21 7.76 10.33
CA VAL A 88 1.79 9.08 10.81
C VAL A 88 1.16 8.96 12.19
N ARG A 89 0.26 7.99 12.36
CA ARG A 89 -0.46 7.78 13.62
C ARG A 89 -1.01 6.36 13.68
N GLN A 90 -1.03 5.82 14.89
CA GLN A 90 -1.69 4.55 15.17
C GLN A 90 -2.48 4.68 16.46
N THR A 91 -3.72 4.18 16.43
CA THR A 91 -4.57 4.02 17.59
C THR A 91 -4.94 2.54 17.76
N GLU A 92 -5.79 2.22 18.71
CA GLU A 92 -6.27 0.87 18.94
C GLU A 92 -6.96 0.28 17.70
N ASN A 93 -7.71 1.10 16.96
CA ASN A 93 -8.53 0.67 15.84
C ASN A 93 -8.19 1.34 14.51
N SER A 94 -7.11 2.10 14.43
CA SER A 94 -6.76 2.85 13.23
C SER A 94 -5.25 2.95 13.04
N VAL A 95 -4.81 2.91 11.79
CA VAL A 95 -3.43 3.20 11.40
C VAL A 95 -3.43 4.13 10.19
N VAL A 96 -2.56 5.15 10.22
CA VAL A 96 -2.41 6.12 9.15
C VAL A 96 -0.97 6.08 8.67
N LEU A 97 -0.78 5.82 7.38
CA LEU A 97 0.53 5.80 6.72
C LEU A 97 0.58 6.87 5.64
N GLU A 98 1.79 7.36 5.35
CA GLU A 98 1.97 8.32 4.26
C GLU A 98 3.18 7.98 3.40
N LEU A 99 3.06 8.31 2.11
CA LEU A 99 4.17 8.35 1.18
C LEU A 99 4.26 9.77 0.63
N ARG A 100 5.43 10.39 0.76
CA ARG A 100 5.69 11.72 0.21
C ARG A 100 6.54 11.61 -1.04
N SER A 101 6.38 12.58 -1.94
CA SER A 101 7.28 12.75 -3.07
C SER A 101 8.72 12.90 -2.59
N SER A 102 9.64 12.41 -3.41
CA SER A 102 11.07 12.42 -3.15
C SER A 102 11.81 12.66 -4.47
N GLU A 103 13.13 12.77 -4.42
CA GLU A 103 13.91 12.84 -5.65
C GLU A 103 13.65 11.64 -6.55
N GLU A 104 13.52 10.46 -5.96
CA GLU A 104 13.23 9.22 -6.70
C GLU A 104 11.87 9.28 -7.38
N THR A 105 10.80 9.67 -6.66
CA THR A 105 9.47 9.74 -7.25
C THR A 105 9.36 10.83 -8.31
N LEU A 106 10.04 11.95 -8.12
CA LEU A 106 10.01 13.07 -9.08
C LEU A 106 10.64 12.70 -10.43
N ARG A 107 11.51 11.69 -10.48
CA ARG A 107 12.05 11.16 -11.75
C ARG A 107 11.05 10.33 -12.52
N MET A 108 10.01 9.83 -11.86
CA MET A 108 8.97 8.99 -12.46
C MET A 108 7.64 9.74 -12.62
N PHE A 109 7.40 10.70 -11.74
CA PHE A 109 6.15 11.44 -11.65
C PHE A 109 6.49 12.86 -11.16
N PRO A 110 6.49 13.87 -12.05
CA PRO A 110 7.11 15.17 -11.76
C PRO A 110 6.25 16.13 -10.94
N TYR A 111 5.52 15.59 -9.99
CA TYR A 111 4.64 16.37 -9.10
C TYR A 111 4.94 16.06 -7.65
N GLU A 112 4.95 17.08 -6.82
CA GLU A 112 4.98 16.89 -5.39
C GLU A 112 3.64 16.32 -4.92
N PHE A 113 3.69 15.36 -4.01
CA PHE A 113 2.47 14.74 -3.46
C PHE A 113 2.67 14.28 -2.03
N ARG A 114 1.57 14.08 -1.38
CA ARG A 114 1.48 13.42 -0.08
C ARG A 114 0.31 12.44 -0.13
N LEU A 115 0.61 11.17 -0.24
CA LEU A 115 -0.40 10.11 -0.30
C LEU A 115 -0.64 9.58 1.11
N ILE A 116 -1.86 9.74 1.62
CA ILE A 116 -2.27 9.31 2.96
C ILE A 116 -3.19 8.10 2.84
N SER A 117 -2.84 7.03 3.52
CA SER A 117 -3.64 5.81 3.59
C SER A 117 -4.10 5.60 5.02
N THR A 118 -5.40 5.57 5.22
CA THR A 118 -6.00 5.37 6.55
C THR A 118 -6.78 4.05 6.56
N PHE A 119 -6.49 3.23 7.57
CA PHE A 119 -7.18 1.95 7.78
C PHE A 119 -7.85 2.01 9.15
N THR A 120 -9.14 1.77 9.20
CA THR A 120 -9.93 1.89 10.43
C THR A 120 -10.86 0.69 10.58
N LEU A 121 -10.92 0.15 11.79
CA LEU A 121 -11.88 -0.89 12.15
C LEU A 121 -13.08 -0.28 12.88
N GLU A 122 -14.28 -0.66 12.42
CA GLU A 122 -15.55 -0.33 13.06
C GLU A 122 -16.42 -1.57 13.05
N GLY A 123 -16.60 -2.21 14.24
CA GLY A 123 -17.31 -3.48 14.31
C GLY A 123 -16.62 -4.54 13.46
N ASP A 124 -17.37 -5.16 12.57
CA ASP A 124 -16.87 -6.18 11.65
C ASP A 124 -16.41 -5.65 10.28
N THR A 125 -16.17 -4.36 10.23
CA THR A 125 -15.76 -3.66 8.98
C THR A 125 -14.43 -2.94 9.12
#